data_74231e0c2fbfc325a5f31e83f0ac6645
#
_entry.id   74231e0c2fbfc325a5f31e83f0ac6645
#
_cell.length_a   1.000
_cell.length_b   1.000
_cell.length_c   1.000
_cell.angle_alpha   90.00
_cell.angle_beta   90.00
_cell.angle_gamma   90.00
#
_symmetry.space_group_name_H-M   'P 1'
#
loop_
_entity.id
_entity.type
_entity.pdbx_description
1 polymer ?
#
loop_
_entity_poly.entity_id
_entity_poly.type
_entity_poly.pdbx_seq_one_letter_code
_entity_poly.pdbx_strand_id
1 'polypeptide(L)'
;MSYPRIAAAVCACLLLVGCADGDSSSTDGQDQALDNAVGATIDQPRVTLQESGEDPKVVRFDVANVDTSRVLVTATAFAQEVGGDPSLPAPDSGERELKVSREGQVLRFVMPDGFRATWMDVDDTGRYSAVAFRAPGDASDEQRVADEKAMKLLMAVPVILPTDAVGVGGSWSVDSRVAGDSTLLQTTTYTVTAMDDEGMDVDVAVVQRPAVTSVGDELDVLDSSSESSGSMRIDFAQPVPRWMSVDVSTRVVYGKRGADDALNVVQDMTTHVGLK
;
A
#
# COMPACT_ATOMS: atom_id res chain seq x y z
N MET A 1 -31.61 0.01 -39.24
CA MET A 1 -30.20 -0.11 -38.86
C MET A 1 -30.20 -0.51 -37.40
N SER A 2 -29.96 -1.80 -37.13
CA SER A 2 -30.04 -2.36 -35.78
C SER A 2 -28.63 -2.32 -35.21
N TYR A 3 -28.41 -1.53 -34.16
CA TYR A 3 -27.16 -1.54 -33.40
C TYR A 3 -27.13 -2.79 -32.52
N PRO A 4 -26.06 -3.60 -32.55
CA PRO A 4 -25.90 -4.66 -31.59
C PRO A 4 -25.67 -4.03 -30.21
N ARG A 5 -26.47 -4.44 -29.23
CA ARG A 5 -26.24 -4.16 -27.81
C ARG A 5 -24.96 -4.87 -27.41
N ILE A 6 -23.86 -4.13 -27.32
CA ILE A 6 -22.66 -4.56 -26.64
C ILE A 6 -23.03 -4.63 -25.16
N ALA A 7 -23.27 -5.85 -24.69
CA ALA A 7 -23.39 -6.10 -23.26
C ALA A 7 -22.04 -5.76 -22.65
N ALA A 8 -22.02 -4.68 -21.87
CA ALA A 8 -20.89 -4.32 -21.06
C ALA A 8 -20.72 -5.39 -19.95
N ALA A 9 -20.00 -6.46 -20.29
CA ALA A 9 -19.40 -7.33 -19.30
C ALA A 9 -18.18 -6.59 -18.75
N VAL A 10 -18.43 -5.59 -17.94
CA VAL A 10 -17.39 -4.97 -17.12
C VAL A 10 -16.98 -6.02 -16.10
N CYS A 11 -15.80 -6.60 -16.30
CA CYS A 11 -15.13 -7.40 -15.30
C CYS A 11 -15.03 -6.60 -14.01
N ALA A 12 -15.92 -6.89 -13.07
CA ALA A 12 -15.54 -6.80 -11.67
C ALA A 12 -14.32 -7.71 -11.55
N CYS A 13 -13.14 -7.15 -11.31
CA CYS A 13 -11.95 -7.91 -10.97
C CYS A 13 -12.23 -8.62 -9.65
N LEU A 14 -12.86 -9.78 -9.77
CA LEU A 14 -12.98 -10.77 -8.71
C LEU A 14 -11.56 -11.22 -8.39
N LEU A 15 -11.19 -11.00 -7.16
CA LEU A 15 -10.04 -11.57 -6.49
C LEU A 15 -9.99 -13.09 -6.76
N LEU A 16 -9.19 -13.51 -7.71
CA LEU A 16 -8.80 -14.91 -7.82
C LEU A 16 -7.75 -15.18 -6.74
N VAL A 17 -8.24 -15.62 -5.60
CA VAL A 17 -7.42 -16.34 -4.60
C VAL A 17 -7.03 -17.66 -5.24
N GLY A 18 -5.84 -17.73 -5.79
CA GLY A 18 -5.22 -19.00 -6.18
C GLY A 18 -4.78 -19.73 -4.93
N CYS A 19 -5.50 -20.82 -4.58
CA CYS A 19 -5.00 -21.82 -3.66
C CYS A 19 -3.83 -22.55 -4.36
N ALA A 20 -2.61 -22.34 -3.88
CA ALA A 20 -1.50 -23.22 -4.18
C ALA A 20 -1.37 -24.21 -3.01
N ASP A 21 -1.73 -25.46 -3.26
CA ASP A 21 -1.37 -26.60 -2.40
C ASP A 21 0.15 -26.77 -2.45
N GLY A 22 0.82 -26.55 -1.36
CA GLY A 22 2.25 -26.77 -1.16
C GLY A 22 2.49 -27.50 0.15
N ASP A 23 3.06 -28.68 0.02
CA ASP A 23 3.35 -29.70 1.01
C ASP A 23 4.11 -29.15 2.24
N SER A 24 3.66 -29.56 3.41
CA SER A 24 4.15 -29.17 4.72
C SER A 24 5.39 -29.95 5.15
N SER A 25 6.41 -29.23 5.60
CA SER A 25 7.39 -29.75 6.55
C SER A 25 7.49 -28.85 7.77
N SER A 26 7.18 -29.40 8.90
CA SER A 26 6.97 -28.84 10.23
C SER A 26 8.20 -28.16 10.81
N THR A 27 8.01 -26.96 11.40
CA THR A 27 8.81 -26.46 12.52
C THR A 27 7.85 -26.05 13.63
N ASP A 28 7.78 -26.86 14.68
CA ASP A 28 6.93 -26.67 15.87
C ASP A 28 7.30 -25.36 16.59
N GLY A 29 6.36 -24.42 16.66
CA GLY A 29 6.45 -23.21 17.47
C GLY A 29 5.89 -21.94 16.82
N GLN A 30 5.89 -21.83 15.49
CA GLN A 30 5.30 -20.72 14.74
C GLN A 30 3.87 -21.02 14.24
N ASP A 31 3.46 -22.28 14.20
CA ASP A 31 2.21 -22.73 13.56
C ASP A 31 0.92 -22.32 14.29
N GLN A 32 0.94 -22.10 15.61
CA GLN A 32 -0.29 -21.70 16.33
C GLN A 32 -0.72 -20.25 16.08
N ALA A 33 0.14 -19.41 15.51
CA ALA A 33 -0.20 -18.02 15.23
C ALA A 33 -0.90 -17.83 13.87
N LEU A 34 -0.84 -18.83 12.98
CA LEU A 34 -1.28 -18.72 11.59
C LEU A 34 -2.52 -19.57 11.26
N ASP A 35 -3.06 -20.33 12.21
CA ASP A 35 -4.31 -21.08 12.00
C ASP A 35 -5.44 -20.12 11.60
N ASN A 36 -5.98 -20.31 10.39
CA ASN A 36 -7.00 -19.49 9.73
C ASN A 36 -6.54 -18.06 9.29
N ALA A 37 -5.25 -17.78 9.20
CA ALA A 37 -4.76 -16.55 8.61
C ALA A 37 -4.60 -16.68 7.09
N VAL A 38 -5.03 -15.65 6.36
CA VAL A 38 -4.71 -15.52 4.92
C VAL A 38 -3.36 -14.83 4.82
N GLY A 39 -2.34 -15.60 4.41
CA GLY A 39 -0.98 -15.11 4.24
C GLY A 39 -0.68 -14.77 2.78
N ALA A 40 0.20 -13.80 2.56
CA ALA A 40 0.77 -13.48 1.26
C ALA A 40 2.26 -13.14 1.38
N THR A 41 3.06 -13.67 0.46
CA THR A 41 4.44 -13.21 0.28
C THR A 41 4.44 -11.84 -0.35
N ILE A 42 5.38 -10.99 0.05
CA ILE A 42 5.53 -9.62 -0.46
C ILE A 42 6.75 -9.56 -1.37
N ASP A 43 6.54 -9.09 -2.59
CA ASP A 43 7.65 -8.76 -3.49
C ASP A 43 8.54 -7.72 -2.81
N GLN A 44 9.85 -7.98 -2.76
CA GLN A 44 10.77 -7.07 -2.10
C GLN A 44 10.87 -5.75 -2.87
N PRO A 45 10.52 -4.61 -2.27
CA PRO A 45 10.64 -3.32 -2.92
C PRO A 45 12.10 -2.99 -3.24
N ARG A 46 12.32 -2.32 -4.37
CA ARG A 46 13.64 -1.75 -4.68
C ARG A 46 13.76 -0.38 -4.02
N VAL A 47 14.80 -0.20 -3.21
CA VAL A 47 15.14 1.08 -2.60
C VAL A 47 16.35 1.67 -3.30
N THR A 48 16.27 2.94 -3.66
CA THR A 48 17.33 3.65 -4.37
C THR A 48 17.56 5.01 -3.72
N LEU A 49 18.77 5.26 -3.20
CA LEU A 49 19.17 6.59 -2.76
C LEU A 49 19.26 7.50 -3.99
N GLN A 50 18.65 8.69 -3.93
CA GLN A 50 18.69 9.70 -4.98
C GLN A 50 19.67 10.82 -4.63
N GLU A 51 19.56 11.35 -3.41
CA GLU A 51 20.40 12.41 -2.88
C GLU A 51 20.78 12.08 -1.43
N SER A 52 22.05 12.27 -1.05
CA SER A 52 22.50 11.97 0.30
C SER A 52 22.13 13.05 1.32
N GLY A 53 21.96 14.30 0.90
CA GLY A 53 21.69 15.43 1.80
C GLY A 53 22.89 15.92 2.58
N GLU A 54 22.63 16.75 3.60
CA GLU A 54 23.62 17.34 4.49
C GLU A 54 23.90 16.40 5.67
N ASP A 55 25.17 16.29 6.08
CA ASP A 55 25.61 15.46 7.20
C ASP A 55 25.02 14.03 7.19
N PRO A 56 25.16 13.28 6.08
CA PRO A 56 24.49 12.02 5.90
C PRO A 56 24.99 10.96 6.89
N LYS A 57 24.07 10.20 7.47
CA LYS A 57 24.37 9.06 8.36
C LYS A 57 23.51 7.86 7.98
N VAL A 58 24.03 6.66 8.23
CA VAL A 58 23.27 5.42 8.05
C VAL A 58 22.22 5.36 9.16
N VAL A 59 20.96 5.30 8.79
CA VAL A 59 19.82 5.22 9.71
C VAL A 59 19.24 3.81 9.70
N ARG A 60 18.84 3.31 10.85
CA ARG A 60 18.21 2.00 11.04
C ARG A 60 17.15 2.10 12.11
N PHE A 61 16.15 1.22 12.01
CA PHE A 61 15.19 1.03 13.09
C PHE A 61 15.85 0.23 14.22
N ASP A 62 15.61 0.66 15.45
CA ASP A 62 15.90 -0.17 16.60
C ASP A 62 15.01 -1.42 16.54
N VAL A 63 15.63 -2.59 16.65
CA VAL A 63 14.91 -3.87 16.66
C VAL A 63 14.36 -4.23 18.04
N ALA A 64 14.42 -3.32 19.00
CA ALA A 64 13.87 -3.49 20.34
C ALA A 64 12.34 -3.67 20.34
N ASN A 65 11.81 -4.09 21.47
CA ASN A 65 10.36 -4.29 21.62
C ASN A 65 9.58 -2.99 21.42
N VAL A 66 8.63 -3.03 20.49
CA VAL A 66 7.66 -1.95 20.27
C VAL A 66 6.35 -2.31 20.96
N ASP A 67 5.79 -1.39 21.71
CA ASP A 67 4.40 -1.42 22.22
C ASP A 67 3.84 -0.01 22.15
N THR A 68 3.01 0.25 21.15
CA THR A 68 2.45 1.60 20.91
C THR A 68 1.04 1.49 20.38
N SER A 69 0.30 2.59 20.44
CA SER A 69 -1.02 2.71 19.84
C SER A 69 -1.01 3.80 18.78
N ARG A 70 -1.78 3.59 17.73
CA ARG A 70 -1.98 4.52 16.60
C ARG A 70 -3.44 4.53 16.21
N VAL A 71 -3.85 5.59 15.56
CA VAL A 71 -5.14 5.64 14.85
C VAL A 71 -4.86 5.70 13.38
N LEU A 72 -5.25 4.64 12.66
CA LEU A 72 -5.21 4.58 11.21
C LEU A 72 -6.45 5.28 10.65
N VAL A 73 -6.22 6.28 9.82
CA VAL A 73 -7.26 7.01 9.08
C VAL A 73 -7.13 6.66 7.61
N THR A 74 -8.22 6.24 6.99
CA THR A 74 -8.23 5.90 5.56
C THR A 74 -9.43 6.54 4.88
N ALA A 75 -9.23 6.99 3.63
CA ALA A 75 -10.34 7.37 2.77
C ALA A 75 -10.01 6.98 1.32
N THR A 76 -10.99 6.45 0.60
CA THR A 76 -10.82 6.07 -0.80
C THR A 76 -12.05 6.46 -1.60
N ALA A 77 -11.85 6.96 -2.83
CA ALA A 77 -12.91 7.08 -3.81
C ALA A 77 -12.44 6.52 -5.15
N PHE A 78 -13.37 5.93 -5.87
CA PHE A 78 -13.14 5.40 -7.22
C PHE A 78 -14.34 5.75 -8.10
N ALA A 79 -14.07 6.19 -9.31
CA ALA A 79 -15.07 6.41 -10.34
C ALA A 79 -14.53 5.92 -11.69
N GLN A 80 -15.43 5.42 -12.52
CA GLN A 80 -15.16 5.02 -13.89
C GLN A 80 -16.26 5.48 -14.81
N GLU A 81 -15.90 6.00 -15.98
CA GLU A 81 -16.86 6.42 -17.00
C GLU A 81 -16.38 6.03 -18.41
N VAL A 82 -17.34 5.72 -19.28
CA VAL A 82 -17.09 5.39 -20.68
C VAL A 82 -17.54 6.54 -21.55
N GLY A 83 -16.62 7.12 -22.31
CA GLY A 83 -16.92 8.24 -23.22
C GLY A 83 -17.12 9.59 -22.53
N GLY A 84 -16.67 9.73 -21.30
CA GLY A 84 -16.76 10.96 -20.52
C GLY A 84 -15.71 11.05 -19.41
N ASP A 85 -15.80 12.09 -18.60
CA ASP A 85 -15.00 12.26 -17.39
C ASP A 85 -15.78 11.81 -16.16
N PRO A 86 -15.24 10.87 -15.37
CA PRO A 86 -15.92 10.37 -14.18
C PRO A 86 -16.02 11.44 -13.10
N SER A 87 -17.11 11.37 -12.33
CA SER A 87 -17.28 12.17 -11.13
C SER A 87 -17.04 11.30 -9.91
N LEU A 88 -16.00 11.63 -9.12
CA LEU A 88 -15.69 10.90 -7.91
C LEU A 88 -16.84 10.99 -6.90
N PRO A 89 -17.27 9.87 -6.31
CA PRO A 89 -18.23 9.87 -5.21
C PRO A 89 -17.60 10.44 -3.93
N ALA A 90 -18.41 10.63 -2.89
CA ALA A 90 -17.88 10.87 -1.55
C ALA A 90 -16.94 9.73 -1.13
N PRO A 91 -15.78 10.03 -0.52
CA PRO A 91 -14.85 9.00 -0.13
C PRO A 91 -15.44 8.02 0.90
N ASP A 92 -15.19 6.74 0.70
CA ASP A 92 -15.36 5.71 1.73
C ASP A 92 -14.24 5.88 2.74
N SER A 93 -14.57 6.39 3.93
CA SER A 93 -13.60 6.77 4.97
C SER A 93 -13.83 6.02 6.26
N GLY A 94 -12.75 5.78 7.00
CA GLY A 94 -12.79 5.10 8.28
C GLY A 94 -11.61 5.43 9.16
N GLU A 95 -11.83 5.30 10.48
CA GLU A 95 -10.78 5.36 11.49
C GLU A 95 -10.72 4.03 12.24
N ARG A 96 -9.51 3.56 12.53
CA ARG A 96 -9.27 2.32 13.28
C ARG A 96 -8.15 2.52 14.27
N GLU A 97 -8.43 2.21 15.52
CA GLU A 97 -7.37 2.11 16.53
C GLU A 97 -6.51 0.88 16.23
N LEU A 98 -5.20 1.05 16.32
CA LEU A 98 -4.21 0.00 16.13
C LEU A 98 -3.34 -0.10 17.37
N LYS A 99 -3.31 -1.25 18.01
CA LYS A 99 -2.23 -1.60 18.92
C LYS A 99 -1.10 -2.24 18.10
N VAL A 100 0.09 -1.65 18.15
CA VAL A 100 1.25 -2.09 17.41
C VAL A 100 2.26 -2.68 18.38
N SER A 101 2.67 -3.91 18.15
CA SER A 101 3.69 -4.58 18.97
C SER A 101 4.72 -5.27 18.08
N ARG A 102 5.96 -5.32 18.53
CA ARG A 102 7.04 -6.04 17.87
C ARG A 102 7.63 -7.08 18.82
N GLU A 103 7.85 -8.27 18.32
CA GLU A 103 8.53 -9.35 18.99
C GLU A 103 9.53 -9.99 18.02
N GLY A 104 10.82 -9.73 18.25
CA GLY A 104 11.87 -10.10 17.30
C GLY A 104 11.66 -9.49 15.92
N GLN A 105 11.55 -10.33 14.89
CA GLN A 105 11.29 -9.90 13.50
C GLN A 105 9.81 -9.91 13.12
N VAL A 106 8.91 -10.01 14.08
CA VAL A 106 7.47 -10.03 13.85
C VAL A 106 6.83 -8.75 14.36
N LEU A 107 6.20 -8.00 13.47
CA LEU A 107 5.42 -6.80 13.77
C LEU A 107 3.93 -7.13 13.69
N ARG A 108 3.19 -6.85 14.76
CA ARG A 108 1.76 -7.14 14.86
C ARG A 108 0.96 -5.86 15.03
N PHE A 109 -0.16 -5.80 14.32
CA PHE A 109 -1.19 -4.78 14.43
C PHE A 109 -2.47 -5.47 14.90
N VAL A 110 -3.06 -4.96 15.96
CA VAL A 110 -4.29 -5.51 16.54
C VAL A 110 -5.32 -4.40 16.64
N MET A 111 -6.50 -4.61 16.08
CA MET A 111 -7.65 -3.73 16.22
C MET A 111 -8.50 -4.12 17.44
N PRO A 112 -9.29 -3.19 18.02
CA PRO A 112 -10.10 -3.47 19.20
C PRO A 112 -11.10 -4.62 19.05
N ASP A 113 -11.60 -4.85 17.85
CA ASP A 113 -12.51 -5.96 17.50
C ASP A 113 -11.82 -7.33 17.41
N GLY A 114 -10.47 -7.35 17.51
CA GLY A 114 -9.66 -8.56 17.47
C GLY A 114 -9.09 -8.90 16.09
N PHE A 115 -9.35 -8.09 15.05
CA PHE A 115 -8.64 -8.23 13.76
C PHE A 115 -7.14 -8.06 13.96
N ARG A 116 -6.34 -8.89 13.28
CA ARG A 116 -4.87 -8.89 13.37
C ARG A 116 -4.25 -8.86 11.99
N ALA A 117 -3.26 -7.98 11.83
CA ALA A 117 -2.30 -8.05 10.74
C ALA A 117 -0.91 -8.33 11.32
N THR A 118 -0.16 -9.20 10.66
CA THR A 118 1.18 -9.61 11.08
C THR A 118 2.13 -9.46 9.91
N TRP A 119 3.22 -8.73 10.11
CA TRP A 119 4.31 -8.61 9.16
C TRP A 119 5.48 -9.45 9.67
N MET A 120 6.02 -10.30 8.81
CA MET A 120 7.04 -11.29 9.16
C MET A 120 8.39 -10.94 8.54
N ASP A 121 9.46 -11.33 9.22
CA ASP A 121 10.85 -11.08 8.85
C ASP A 121 11.16 -9.58 8.69
N VAL A 122 10.61 -8.77 9.61
CA VAL A 122 10.84 -7.33 9.62
C VAL A 122 12.28 -7.05 10.02
N ASP A 123 13.09 -6.51 9.10
CA ASP A 123 14.49 -6.16 9.34
C ASP A 123 14.66 -4.76 9.94
N ASP A 124 15.91 -4.29 10.10
CA ASP A 124 16.26 -2.98 10.63
C ASP A 124 16.09 -1.84 9.63
N THR A 125 15.77 -2.14 8.38
CA THR A 125 15.37 -1.14 7.37
C THR A 125 13.85 -1.01 7.25
N GLY A 126 13.08 -1.87 7.90
CA GLY A 126 11.62 -1.91 7.81
C GLY A 126 11.08 -2.78 6.67
N ARG A 127 11.94 -3.54 5.97
CA ARG A 127 11.51 -4.53 4.98
C ARG A 127 10.88 -5.72 5.71
N TYR A 128 9.93 -6.37 5.06
CA TYR A 128 9.30 -7.59 5.53
C TYR A 128 9.02 -8.53 4.35
N SER A 129 9.04 -9.84 4.59
CA SER A 129 8.92 -10.87 3.53
C SER A 129 7.49 -11.33 3.28
N ALA A 130 6.65 -11.30 4.31
CA ALA A 130 5.29 -11.78 4.23
C ALA A 130 4.37 -11.03 5.20
N VAL A 131 3.08 -11.09 4.88
CA VAL A 131 2.00 -10.58 5.72
C VAL A 131 0.94 -11.64 5.93
N ALA A 132 0.26 -11.60 7.08
CA ALA A 132 -0.88 -12.43 7.35
C ALA A 132 -2.01 -11.60 7.97
N PHE A 133 -3.24 -11.82 7.52
CA PHE A 133 -4.43 -11.20 8.07
C PHE A 133 -5.30 -12.27 8.75
N ARG A 134 -5.81 -11.97 9.93
CA ARG A 134 -6.70 -12.84 10.68
C ARG A 134 -7.85 -12.01 11.24
N ALA A 135 -9.06 -12.30 10.79
CA ALA A 135 -10.28 -11.75 11.37
C ALA A 135 -10.73 -12.61 12.57
N PRO A 136 -11.48 -12.02 13.54
CA PRO A 136 -12.23 -12.79 14.53
C PRO A 136 -13.17 -13.81 13.89
N GLY A 137 -13.41 -14.92 14.58
CA GLY A 137 -14.25 -16.01 14.04
C GLY A 137 -15.73 -15.64 13.87
N ASP A 138 -16.18 -14.57 14.50
CA ASP A 138 -17.53 -14.01 14.46
C ASP A 138 -17.64 -12.74 13.59
N ALA A 139 -16.53 -12.31 12.97
CA ALA A 139 -16.55 -11.15 12.08
C ALA A 139 -17.39 -11.43 10.82
N SER A 140 -18.18 -10.45 10.40
CA SER A 140 -18.87 -10.51 9.11
C SER A 140 -17.87 -10.41 7.95
N ASP A 141 -18.25 -10.89 6.77
CA ASP A 141 -17.42 -10.75 5.57
C ASP A 141 -17.16 -9.27 5.24
N GLU A 142 -18.14 -8.41 5.43
CA GLU A 142 -18.00 -6.96 5.20
C GLU A 142 -16.97 -6.34 6.15
N GLN A 143 -17.01 -6.69 7.44
CA GLN A 143 -16.03 -6.22 8.42
C GLN A 143 -14.63 -6.72 8.09
N ARG A 144 -14.48 -8.02 7.81
CA ARG A 144 -13.20 -8.60 7.40
C ARG A 144 -12.60 -7.89 6.18
N VAL A 145 -13.39 -7.67 5.12
CA VAL A 145 -12.96 -6.98 3.90
C VAL A 145 -12.57 -5.53 4.19
N ALA A 146 -13.33 -4.82 5.03
CA ALA A 146 -13.03 -3.44 5.39
C ALA A 146 -11.72 -3.31 6.18
N ASP A 147 -11.45 -4.23 7.11
CA ASP A 147 -10.24 -4.21 7.93
C ASP A 147 -8.99 -4.64 7.13
N GLU A 148 -9.12 -5.66 6.28
CA GLU A 148 -8.07 -6.02 5.33
C GLU A 148 -7.75 -4.87 4.37
N LYS A 149 -8.76 -4.18 3.85
CA LYS A 149 -8.60 -3.00 2.99
C LYS A 149 -7.82 -1.90 3.71
N ALA A 150 -8.18 -1.60 4.96
CA ALA A 150 -7.49 -0.57 5.74
C ALA A 150 -6.00 -0.91 5.96
N MET A 151 -5.68 -2.17 6.28
CA MET A 151 -4.28 -2.60 6.44
C MET A 151 -3.52 -2.60 5.11
N LYS A 152 -4.15 -2.97 3.99
CA LYS A 152 -3.54 -2.87 2.65
C LYS A 152 -3.23 -1.42 2.27
N LEU A 153 -4.09 -0.47 2.66
CA LEU A 153 -3.83 0.96 2.46
C LEU A 153 -2.63 1.45 3.30
N LEU A 154 -2.49 0.98 4.55
CA LEU A 154 -1.29 1.27 5.35
C LEU A 154 -0.03 0.70 4.68
N MET A 155 -0.09 -0.50 4.14
CA MET A 155 1.02 -1.14 3.40
C MET A 155 1.36 -0.43 2.08
N ALA A 156 0.41 0.31 1.49
CA ALA A 156 0.65 1.07 0.28
C ALA A 156 1.60 2.27 0.49
N VAL A 157 1.87 2.66 1.73
CA VAL A 157 2.90 3.67 2.07
C VAL A 157 4.02 2.99 2.88
N PRO A 158 4.89 2.19 2.21
CA PRO A 158 5.90 1.38 2.90
C PRO A 158 7.04 2.25 3.43
N VAL A 159 7.25 2.27 4.73
CA VAL A 159 8.38 2.97 5.35
C VAL A 159 9.60 2.06 5.36
N ILE A 160 10.43 2.17 4.32
CA ILE A 160 11.65 1.39 4.16
C ILE A 160 12.82 2.35 4.03
N LEU A 161 13.77 2.25 4.97
CA LEU A 161 14.97 3.08 5.03
C LEU A 161 15.98 2.68 3.94
N PRO A 162 16.77 3.63 3.40
CA PRO A 162 17.86 3.31 2.49
C PRO A 162 18.98 2.58 3.23
N THR A 163 19.76 1.77 2.50
CA THR A 163 20.98 1.14 3.03
C THR A 163 22.13 2.12 3.14
N ASP A 164 22.14 3.13 2.29
CA ASP A 164 23.14 4.18 2.22
C ASP A 164 22.82 5.32 3.21
N ALA A 165 23.83 6.15 3.48
CA ALA A 165 23.69 7.28 4.39
C ALA A 165 22.80 8.39 3.81
N VAL A 166 21.92 8.93 4.63
CA VAL A 166 21.01 10.03 4.26
C VAL A 166 21.00 11.09 5.37
N GLY A 167 20.84 12.35 5.00
CA GLY A 167 20.76 13.50 5.90
C GLY A 167 19.70 14.51 5.45
N VAL A 168 19.65 15.66 6.06
CA VAL A 168 18.67 16.71 5.72
C VAL A 168 18.82 17.14 4.27
N GLY A 169 17.70 17.24 3.54
CA GLY A 169 17.67 17.48 2.08
C GLY A 169 17.95 16.22 1.25
N GLY A 170 18.35 15.11 1.88
CA GLY A 170 18.53 13.83 1.19
C GLY A 170 17.23 13.16 0.82
N SER A 171 17.25 12.31 -0.20
CA SER A 171 16.06 11.63 -0.68
C SER A 171 16.35 10.22 -1.18
N TRP A 172 15.34 9.35 -1.04
CA TRP A 172 15.37 8.00 -1.59
C TRP A 172 14.00 7.61 -2.13
N SER A 173 13.98 6.65 -3.04
CA SER A 173 12.74 6.07 -3.56
C SER A 173 12.58 4.60 -3.19
N VAL A 174 11.33 4.20 -3.05
CA VAL A 174 10.89 2.81 -2.84
C VAL A 174 9.94 2.44 -3.97
N ASP A 175 10.38 1.53 -4.85
CA ASP A 175 9.56 1.01 -5.94
C ASP A 175 8.86 -0.27 -5.47
N SER A 176 7.55 -0.32 -5.60
CA SER A 176 6.69 -1.43 -5.17
C SER A 176 5.50 -1.62 -6.10
N ARG A 177 4.74 -2.69 -5.89
CA ARG A 177 3.36 -2.79 -6.38
C ARG A 177 2.43 -2.24 -5.33
N VAL A 178 1.30 -1.67 -5.75
CA VAL A 178 0.26 -1.24 -4.80
C VAL A 178 -0.32 -2.48 -4.12
N ALA A 179 -0.33 -2.48 -2.78
CA ALA A 179 -0.83 -3.60 -2.01
C ALA A 179 -2.33 -3.82 -2.27
N GLY A 180 -2.69 -5.01 -2.74
CA GLY A 180 -4.08 -5.36 -3.06
C GLY A 180 -4.55 -4.95 -4.45
N ASP A 181 -3.71 -4.24 -5.23
CA ASP A 181 -3.95 -3.95 -6.64
C ASP A 181 -2.68 -4.25 -7.46
N SER A 182 -2.66 -5.41 -8.08
CA SER A 182 -1.53 -5.86 -8.91
C SER A 182 -1.40 -5.10 -10.23
N THR A 183 -2.37 -4.26 -10.57
CA THR A 183 -2.42 -3.52 -11.82
C THR A 183 -1.64 -2.22 -11.79
N LEU A 184 -1.27 -1.73 -10.59
CA LEU A 184 -0.52 -0.50 -10.40
C LEU A 184 0.89 -0.76 -9.83
N LEU A 185 1.88 -0.13 -10.46
CA LEU A 185 3.22 0.06 -9.92
C LEU A 185 3.29 1.40 -9.23
N GLN A 186 4.03 1.46 -8.13
CA GLN A 186 4.18 2.66 -7.33
C GLN A 186 5.65 2.95 -7.06
N THR A 187 6.02 4.22 -7.19
CA THR A 187 7.27 4.79 -6.68
C THR A 187 6.92 5.76 -5.57
N THR A 188 7.37 5.49 -4.35
CA THR A 188 7.26 6.41 -3.21
C THR A 188 8.62 7.06 -2.97
N THR A 189 8.69 8.38 -3.04
CA THR A 189 9.90 9.17 -2.79
C THR A 189 9.78 9.86 -1.44
N TYR A 190 10.80 9.71 -0.62
CA TYR A 190 10.94 10.36 0.69
C TYR A 190 12.04 11.39 0.61
N THR A 191 11.79 12.62 1.09
CA THR A 191 12.76 13.70 1.18
C THR A 191 12.87 14.17 2.62
N VAL A 192 14.06 14.10 3.21
CA VAL A 192 14.29 14.48 4.62
C VAL A 192 14.21 15.99 4.77
N THR A 193 13.27 16.46 5.57
CA THR A 193 13.09 17.89 5.87
C THR A 193 13.70 18.31 7.19
N ALA A 194 13.76 17.38 8.15
CA ALA A 194 14.45 17.55 9.44
C ALA A 194 14.91 16.20 9.98
N MET A 195 15.99 16.18 10.75
CA MET A 195 16.52 14.98 11.39
C MET A 195 17.10 15.31 12.76
N ASP A 196 16.84 14.44 13.73
CA ASP A 196 17.45 14.47 15.07
C ASP A 196 17.92 13.06 15.47
N ASP A 197 18.23 12.85 16.73
CA ASP A 197 18.71 11.55 17.23
C ASP A 197 17.58 10.52 17.42
N GLU A 198 16.32 10.96 17.47
CA GLU A 198 15.16 10.08 17.67
C GLU A 198 14.48 9.68 16.35
N GLY A 199 14.66 10.49 15.28
CA GLY A 199 13.96 10.24 14.02
C GLY A 199 14.15 11.31 12.98
N MET A 200 13.30 11.29 11.95
CA MET A 200 13.32 12.27 10.86
C MET A 200 11.91 12.62 10.39
N ASP A 201 11.72 13.88 10.04
CA ASP A 201 10.55 14.34 9.30
C ASP A 201 10.85 14.24 7.81
N VAL A 202 9.91 13.70 7.05
CA VAL A 202 10.05 13.55 5.61
C VAL A 202 8.81 14.03 4.87
N ASP A 203 9.02 14.67 3.73
CA ASP A 203 8.00 14.83 2.70
C ASP A 203 7.88 13.55 1.89
N VAL A 204 6.66 13.21 1.49
CA VAL A 204 6.35 11.98 0.75
C VAL A 204 5.68 12.33 -0.55
N ALA A 205 6.26 11.88 -1.65
CA ALA A 205 5.66 11.94 -2.98
C ALA A 205 5.42 10.52 -3.52
N VAL A 206 4.23 10.28 -4.04
CA VAL A 206 3.82 8.98 -4.59
C VAL A 206 3.45 9.15 -6.05
N VAL A 207 4.03 8.31 -6.90
CA VAL A 207 3.68 8.22 -8.31
C VAL A 207 3.18 6.81 -8.58
N GLN A 208 1.95 6.70 -9.07
CA GLN A 208 1.34 5.44 -9.47
C GLN A 208 1.20 5.39 -11.00
N ARG A 209 1.41 4.21 -11.57
CA ARG A 209 1.25 3.99 -13.01
C ARG A 209 0.77 2.57 -13.27
N PRO A 210 0.01 2.31 -14.34
CA PRO A 210 -0.36 0.96 -14.72
C PRO A 210 0.85 0.04 -14.88
N ALA A 211 0.73 -1.19 -14.38
CA ALA A 211 1.75 -2.24 -14.52
C ALA A 211 1.76 -2.86 -15.92
N VAL A 212 0.67 -2.67 -16.66
CA VAL A 212 0.46 -3.21 -18.01
C VAL A 212 0.16 -2.07 -18.98
N THR A 213 0.50 -2.28 -20.25
CA THR A 213 0.23 -1.30 -21.32
C THR A 213 -1.11 -1.56 -22.02
N SER A 214 -1.74 -2.69 -21.75
CA SER A 214 -3.04 -3.06 -22.28
C SER A 214 -3.80 -3.96 -21.30
N VAL A 215 -5.14 -3.88 -21.36
CA VAL A 215 -6.04 -4.72 -20.58
C VAL A 215 -6.81 -5.61 -21.58
N GLY A 216 -6.54 -6.92 -21.52
CA GLY A 216 -7.00 -7.84 -22.55
C GLY A 216 -6.42 -7.49 -23.93
N ASP A 217 -7.10 -7.93 -24.98
CA ASP A 217 -6.69 -7.69 -26.38
C ASP A 217 -7.33 -6.42 -26.98
N GLU A 218 -8.14 -5.68 -26.20
CA GLU A 218 -9.03 -4.65 -26.74
C GLU A 218 -8.74 -3.24 -26.24
N LEU A 219 -8.14 -3.06 -25.06
CA LEU A 219 -7.90 -1.76 -24.45
C LEU A 219 -6.43 -1.53 -24.14
N ASP A 220 -5.88 -0.49 -24.74
CA ASP A 220 -4.55 0.03 -24.42
C ASP A 220 -4.65 1.08 -23.29
N VAL A 221 -3.62 1.22 -22.48
CA VAL A 221 -3.40 2.41 -21.66
C VAL A 221 -2.99 3.54 -22.58
N LEU A 222 -3.83 4.54 -22.73
CA LEU A 222 -3.58 5.72 -23.57
C LEU A 222 -2.86 6.82 -22.82
N ASP A 223 -3.24 7.02 -21.54
CA ASP A 223 -2.66 8.03 -20.66
C ASP A 223 -2.77 7.61 -19.20
N SER A 224 -1.87 8.11 -18.36
CA SER A 224 -1.96 8.00 -16.91
C SER A 224 -1.27 9.17 -16.23
N SER A 225 -1.89 9.69 -15.19
CA SER A 225 -1.33 10.73 -14.33
C SER A 225 -1.51 10.37 -12.86
N SER A 226 -0.58 10.86 -12.03
CA SER A 226 -0.66 10.67 -10.59
C SER A 226 -0.17 11.95 -9.90
N GLU A 227 -0.95 12.41 -8.93
CA GLU A 227 -0.62 13.55 -8.07
C GLU A 227 -0.65 13.10 -6.62
N SER A 228 0.25 13.59 -5.80
CA SER A 228 0.29 13.26 -4.39
C SER A 228 0.82 14.39 -3.54
N SER A 229 0.45 14.37 -2.27
CA SER A 229 1.05 15.18 -1.22
C SER A 229 1.09 14.38 0.06
N GLY A 230 2.19 14.48 0.80
CA GLY A 230 2.28 13.75 2.06
C GLY A 230 3.48 14.16 2.88
N SER A 231 3.39 13.86 4.15
CA SER A 231 4.49 14.00 5.11
C SER A 231 4.33 13.00 6.24
N MET A 232 5.44 12.68 6.91
CA MET A 232 5.43 11.80 8.08
C MET A 232 6.63 12.05 8.98
N ARG A 233 6.50 11.60 10.22
CA ARG A 233 7.62 11.46 11.16
C ARG A 233 7.99 10.00 11.28
N ILE A 234 9.17 9.66 10.84
CA ILE A 234 9.79 8.34 11.04
C ILE A 234 10.57 8.39 12.35
N ASP A 235 10.20 7.51 13.28
CA ASP A 235 10.85 7.33 14.57
C ASP A 235 11.82 6.15 14.46
N PHE A 236 13.10 6.33 14.79
CA PHE A 236 14.09 5.26 14.66
C PHE A 236 13.91 4.11 15.67
N ALA A 237 13.11 4.33 16.71
CA ALA A 237 12.78 3.26 17.65
C ALA A 237 11.80 2.22 17.08
N GLN A 238 11.14 2.47 15.94
CA GLN A 238 10.10 1.57 15.44
C GLN A 238 9.84 1.72 13.93
N PRO A 239 9.56 0.62 13.20
CA PRO A 239 9.30 0.66 11.75
C PRO A 239 7.85 1.06 11.42
N VAL A 240 7.22 1.89 12.26
CA VAL A 240 5.88 2.45 12.04
C VAL A 240 5.97 3.95 12.30
N PRO A 241 5.50 4.80 11.39
CA PRO A 241 5.55 6.24 11.57
C PRO A 241 4.91 6.68 12.89
N ARG A 242 5.47 7.70 13.52
CA ARG A 242 4.87 8.33 14.69
C ARG A 242 3.56 9.02 14.32
N TRP A 243 3.55 9.67 13.17
CA TRP A 243 2.39 10.20 12.47
C TRP A 243 2.65 10.20 10.97
N MET A 244 1.61 10.15 10.16
CA MET A 244 1.70 10.37 8.71
C MET A 244 0.38 10.88 8.16
N SER A 245 0.46 11.56 7.02
CA SER A 245 -0.67 11.94 6.18
C SER A 245 -0.19 11.91 4.73
N VAL A 246 -0.79 11.06 3.91
CA VAL A 246 -0.44 10.90 2.50
C VAL A 246 -1.73 10.84 1.68
N ASP A 247 -1.83 11.73 0.71
CA ASP A 247 -2.91 11.80 -0.28
C ASP A 247 -2.36 11.44 -1.65
N VAL A 248 -3.08 10.59 -2.38
CA VAL A 248 -2.73 10.18 -3.75
C VAL A 248 -3.97 10.25 -4.62
N SER A 249 -3.83 10.86 -5.79
CA SER A 249 -4.85 10.87 -6.84
C SER A 249 -4.24 10.26 -8.10
N THR A 250 -4.92 9.30 -8.70
CA THR A 250 -4.45 8.62 -9.92
C THR A 250 -5.57 8.56 -10.94
N ARG A 251 -5.25 8.99 -12.15
CA ARG A 251 -6.13 8.91 -13.32
C ARG A 251 -5.51 7.97 -14.35
N VAL A 252 -6.32 7.08 -14.93
CA VAL A 252 -5.90 6.21 -16.03
C VAL A 252 -6.93 6.28 -17.14
N VAL A 253 -6.45 6.46 -18.37
CA VAL A 253 -7.30 6.48 -19.57
C VAL A 253 -6.98 5.25 -20.40
N TYR A 254 -8.01 4.46 -20.65
CA TYR A 254 -7.95 3.29 -21.52
C TYR A 254 -8.74 3.54 -22.81
N GLY A 255 -8.29 2.95 -23.90
CA GLY A 255 -8.98 3.04 -25.18
C GLY A 255 -8.30 2.21 -26.25
N LYS A 256 -8.81 2.26 -27.46
CA LYS A 256 -8.21 1.57 -28.60
C LYS A 256 -7.29 2.51 -29.36
N ARG A 257 -5.98 2.18 -29.39
CA ARG A 257 -4.99 3.01 -30.09
C ARG A 257 -5.28 3.08 -31.59
N GLY A 258 -5.30 4.29 -32.14
CA GLY A 258 -5.52 4.53 -33.57
C GLY A 258 -6.97 4.41 -34.04
N ALA A 259 -7.94 4.40 -33.15
CA ALA A 259 -9.37 4.45 -33.47
C ALA A 259 -9.96 5.79 -33.04
N ASP A 260 -10.12 6.73 -33.98
CA ASP A 260 -10.55 8.11 -33.70
C ASP A 260 -11.98 8.21 -33.12
N ASP A 261 -12.82 7.18 -33.33
CA ASP A 261 -14.21 7.12 -32.86
C ASP A 261 -14.44 6.15 -31.69
N ALA A 262 -13.37 5.59 -31.09
CA ALA A 262 -13.49 4.67 -29.97
C ALA A 262 -13.77 5.42 -28.67
N LEU A 263 -14.73 4.92 -27.90
CA LEU A 263 -14.99 5.43 -26.56
C LEU A 263 -13.83 5.08 -25.62
N ASN A 264 -13.33 6.07 -24.91
CA ASN A 264 -12.34 5.87 -23.86
C ASN A 264 -13.04 5.46 -22.56
N VAL A 265 -12.32 4.68 -21.73
CA VAL A 265 -12.69 4.41 -20.35
C VAL A 265 -11.74 5.19 -19.46
N VAL A 266 -12.27 6.09 -18.67
CA VAL A 266 -11.49 6.89 -17.71
C VAL A 266 -11.76 6.37 -16.32
N GLN A 267 -10.69 6.13 -15.56
CA GLN A 267 -10.73 5.74 -14.16
C GLN A 267 -10.04 6.82 -13.32
N ASP A 268 -10.73 7.32 -12.31
CA ASP A 268 -10.20 8.23 -11.30
C ASP A 268 -10.23 7.55 -9.93
N MET A 269 -9.12 7.60 -9.22
CA MET A 269 -8.96 7.06 -7.88
C MET A 269 -8.35 8.11 -6.96
N THR A 270 -8.87 8.20 -5.74
CA THR A 270 -8.23 8.97 -4.67
C THR A 270 -8.06 8.09 -3.44
N THR A 271 -6.92 8.26 -2.78
CA THR A 271 -6.58 7.53 -1.56
C THR A 271 -5.97 8.48 -0.56
N HIS A 272 -6.47 8.45 0.68
CA HIS A 272 -5.85 9.07 1.84
C HIS A 272 -5.47 8.00 2.85
N VAL A 273 -4.23 8.08 3.37
CA VAL A 273 -3.74 7.23 4.46
C VAL A 273 -3.08 8.12 5.51
N GLY A 274 -3.57 8.04 6.73
CA GLY A 274 -3.06 8.78 7.88
C GLY A 274 -2.80 7.88 9.09
N LEU A 275 -1.80 8.23 9.89
CA LEU A 275 -1.58 7.71 11.24
C LEU A 275 -1.50 8.89 12.23
N LYS A 276 -2.15 8.73 13.39
CA LYS A 276 -2.15 9.69 14.50
C LYS A 276 -1.68 9.01 15.77
#